data_0975d6f6a67d9c192c24f56eee1a6f44
#
_entry.id   0975d6f6a67d9c192c24f56eee1a6f44
#
_cell.length_a   1.000
_cell.length_b   1.000
_cell.length_c   1.000
_cell.angle_alpha   90.00
_cell.angle_beta   90.00
_cell.angle_gamma   90.00
#
_symmetry.space_group_name_H-M   'P 1'
#
loop_
_entity.id
_entity.type
_entity.pdbx_description
1 polymer ?
#
loop_
_entity_poly.entity_id
_entity_poly.type
_entity_poly.pdbx_seq_one_letter_code
_entity_poly.pdbx_strand_id
1 'polypeptide(L)'
;MKSYVYNGLVFVWFAMAMVACSPDVSKIEPGMVITQSTSFEADTLVLPSDTLGRPVLVIEGEGLTVDFGGTLLRGSLADSLPDTFTGLSVLVRNSKNVTIRNLHARGYKVALMAENTDSLLLEDCDFSYNYRQRMKSTPEAEDLSDWLYYHHNESDEWLRYGAAVYLKGCDAATVRRLRVTGGQNGLMMTNCNNGTFYNNTIHFNSGIGIGLYRSSHNRVMHNRLDWNVRGFSYGVYSRGQDSAGILCYEQSSNNVFAYNSATHSGDGFFLWAGQHTMDTGEGGCNDNIIFGNDFSHAPTNGIEVTFSRNIIAENRLEECRYGIWGGYSYESLMCANTLSNCDYGIAIEHGQDNTILYNSFDSCEVGVKLWERAKQPEDWGYAQQREVESRDYRIQHNLFYKTTVPLAIAGTDRVAINDDNQFYAFQTLLKAEQPNDRLVLVKNRIGEGSLGDAAPFARDNPPATLPAPNDGRDLVKAMPEQAPLEKYRPEPLSDGMDALLPEAHLRGRKYILVTEWGPYDFRRPVVWKRAADEETMTFLLLGPQGNWRLTGGEGFTRVTPKTGTFPATVTARIDPDATGYALDFEFVGEAVTTEFGKHLKRGAGVSFHWRN
;
A
#
# COMPACT_ATOMS: atom_id res chain seq x y z
N MET A 1 -31.20 -12.20 -89.25
CA MET A 1 -31.58 -10.94 -88.60
C MET A 1 -32.07 -11.28 -87.24
N LYS A 2 -31.22 -11.06 -86.19
CA LYS A 2 -31.59 -11.18 -84.77
C LYS A 2 -31.24 -9.86 -84.10
N SER A 3 -32.26 -9.16 -83.65
CA SER A 3 -32.12 -7.91 -82.90
C SER A 3 -31.76 -8.18 -81.44
N TYR A 4 -30.76 -7.55 -80.94
CA TYR A 4 -30.39 -7.52 -79.51
C TYR A 4 -31.00 -6.28 -78.89
N VAL A 5 -31.81 -6.52 -77.84
CA VAL A 5 -32.32 -5.41 -76.94
C VAL A 5 -31.34 -5.27 -75.80
N TYR A 6 -30.81 -4.05 -75.64
CA TYR A 6 -29.99 -3.67 -74.46
C TYR A 6 -30.92 -3.15 -73.37
N ASN A 7 -30.93 -3.85 -72.21
CA ASN A 7 -31.54 -3.37 -70.98
C ASN A 7 -30.47 -2.57 -70.20
N GLY A 8 -30.62 -1.26 -70.12
CA GLY A 8 -29.81 -0.40 -69.31
C GLY A 8 -30.31 -0.43 -67.83
N LEU A 9 -29.50 -0.93 -66.90
CA LEU A 9 -29.72 -0.78 -65.48
C LEU A 9 -29.21 0.60 -65.04
N VAL A 10 -30.11 1.45 -64.57
CA VAL A 10 -29.78 2.72 -63.91
C VAL A 10 -29.49 2.44 -62.43
N PHE A 11 -28.23 2.55 -62.02
CA PHE A 11 -27.84 2.54 -60.61
C PHE A 11 -28.09 3.92 -60.01
N VAL A 12 -29.11 4.05 -59.19
CA VAL A 12 -29.30 5.25 -58.33
C VAL A 12 -28.44 5.10 -57.11
N TRP A 13 -27.38 5.90 -57.02
CA TRP A 13 -26.57 6.04 -55.80
C TRP A 13 -27.34 6.88 -54.78
N PHE A 14 -27.85 6.27 -53.71
CA PHE A 14 -28.27 6.96 -52.51
C PHE A 14 -27.01 7.32 -51.72
N ALA A 15 -26.54 8.55 -51.80
CA ALA A 15 -25.58 9.12 -50.90
C ALA A 15 -26.28 9.36 -49.54
N MET A 16 -26.14 8.40 -48.59
CA MET A 16 -26.44 8.64 -47.20
C MET A 16 -25.41 9.68 -46.69
N ALA A 17 -25.82 10.91 -46.59
CA ALA A 17 -25.08 11.92 -45.83
C ALA A 17 -25.13 11.49 -44.37
N MET A 18 -24.05 10.85 -43.87
CA MET A 18 -23.81 10.78 -42.45
C MET A 18 -23.60 12.21 -41.95
N VAL A 19 -24.63 12.79 -41.35
CA VAL A 19 -24.49 13.97 -40.53
C VAL A 19 -23.66 13.49 -39.33
N ALA A 20 -22.36 13.76 -39.35
CA ALA A 20 -21.53 13.71 -38.19
C ALA A 20 -22.08 14.79 -37.23
N CYS A 21 -22.91 14.39 -36.29
CA CYS A 21 -23.19 15.22 -35.12
C CYS A 21 -21.86 15.50 -34.47
N SER A 22 -21.33 16.70 -34.58
CA SER A 22 -20.27 17.19 -33.71
C SER A 22 -20.85 17.07 -32.29
N PRO A 23 -20.14 16.42 -31.34
CA PRO A 23 -20.63 16.39 -30.00
C PRO A 23 -20.82 17.82 -29.51
N ASP A 24 -22.01 18.12 -28.99
CA ASP A 24 -22.27 19.42 -28.35
C ASP A 24 -21.27 19.55 -27.21
N VAL A 25 -20.34 20.48 -27.34
CA VAL A 25 -19.34 20.77 -26.32
C VAL A 25 -20.06 21.52 -25.20
N SER A 26 -20.45 20.79 -24.18
CA SER A 26 -21.13 21.34 -23.02
C SER A 26 -20.14 22.13 -22.14
N LYS A 27 -20.59 23.21 -21.51
CA LYS A 27 -19.85 23.89 -20.44
C LYS A 27 -20.19 23.29 -19.08
N ILE A 28 -19.20 23.10 -18.23
CA ILE A 28 -19.38 22.64 -16.88
C ILE A 28 -19.89 23.80 -16.01
N GLU A 29 -21.04 23.59 -15.37
CA GLU A 29 -21.63 24.54 -14.42
C GLU A 29 -21.87 23.87 -13.06
N PRO A 30 -21.72 24.59 -11.92
CA PRO A 30 -22.01 24.04 -10.59
C PRO A 30 -23.46 23.56 -10.48
N GLY A 31 -23.64 22.35 -9.93
CA GLY A 31 -24.95 21.71 -9.76
C GLY A 31 -25.49 21.03 -11.02
N MET A 32 -24.71 20.97 -12.10
CA MET A 32 -25.10 20.28 -13.33
C MET A 32 -25.38 18.79 -13.08
N VAL A 33 -26.48 18.29 -13.64
CA VAL A 33 -26.81 16.85 -13.64
C VAL A 33 -26.63 16.33 -15.08
N ILE A 34 -25.74 15.37 -15.25
CA ILE A 34 -25.40 14.75 -16.54
C ILE A 34 -26.19 13.44 -16.65
N THR A 35 -27.13 13.39 -17.61
CA THR A 35 -28.02 12.23 -17.84
C THR A 35 -27.87 11.63 -19.23
N GLN A 36 -26.91 12.13 -20.03
CA GLN A 36 -26.57 11.61 -21.36
C GLN A 36 -25.08 11.65 -21.58
N SER A 37 -24.59 10.87 -22.53
CA SER A 37 -23.18 10.87 -22.90
C SER A 37 -22.73 12.26 -23.33
N THR A 38 -21.65 12.74 -22.74
CA THR A 38 -21.19 14.13 -22.87
C THR A 38 -19.67 14.17 -22.95
N SER A 39 -19.15 15.07 -23.76
CA SER A 39 -17.71 15.37 -23.82
C SER A 39 -17.47 16.85 -23.52
N PHE A 40 -16.40 17.13 -22.78
CA PHE A 40 -15.99 18.48 -22.42
C PHE A 40 -14.62 18.81 -23.05
N GLU A 41 -14.37 20.07 -23.34
CA GLU A 41 -13.02 20.54 -23.67
C GLU A 41 -12.20 20.73 -22.39
N ALA A 42 -10.87 20.56 -22.54
CA ALA A 42 -9.94 20.77 -21.43
C ALA A 42 -10.04 22.21 -20.90
N ASP A 43 -10.31 22.35 -19.60
CA ASP A 43 -10.39 23.64 -18.93
C ASP A 43 -9.88 23.52 -17.47
N THR A 44 -9.69 24.65 -16.82
CA THR A 44 -9.40 24.72 -15.38
C THR A 44 -10.45 25.58 -14.70
N LEU A 45 -11.32 24.93 -13.94
CA LEU A 45 -12.48 25.53 -13.31
C LEU A 45 -12.36 25.54 -11.79
N VAL A 46 -12.53 26.70 -11.16
CA VAL A 46 -12.60 26.82 -9.71
C VAL A 46 -14.06 26.72 -9.28
N LEU A 47 -14.44 25.56 -8.77
CA LEU A 47 -15.82 25.19 -8.43
C LEU A 47 -15.86 24.65 -7.00
N PRO A 48 -15.89 25.51 -5.97
CA PRO A 48 -15.91 25.06 -4.58
C PRO A 48 -17.22 24.32 -4.23
N SER A 49 -17.08 23.36 -3.32
CA SER A 49 -18.20 22.67 -2.68
C SER A 49 -17.97 22.65 -1.16
N ASP A 50 -18.99 22.97 -0.40
CA ASP A 50 -18.92 23.13 1.06
C ASP A 50 -19.23 21.86 1.83
N THR A 51 -19.89 20.90 1.20
CA THR A 51 -20.35 19.65 1.84
C THR A 51 -20.46 18.51 0.82
N LEU A 52 -20.30 17.28 1.28
CA LEU A 52 -20.48 16.09 0.43
C LEU A 52 -21.91 15.99 -0.14
N GLY A 53 -22.91 16.53 0.56
CA GLY A 53 -24.32 16.54 0.11
C GLY A 53 -24.62 17.51 -1.04
N ARG A 54 -23.68 18.38 -1.42
CA ARG A 54 -23.82 19.34 -2.54
C ARG A 54 -22.64 19.19 -3.50
N PRO A 55 -22.60 18.11 -4.29
CA PRO A 55 -21.52 17.89 -5.27
C PRO A 55 -21.54 18.97 -6.34
N VAL A 56 -20.38 19.21 -6.93
CA VAL A 56 -20.27 20.15 -8.09
C VAL A 56 -21.02 19.60 -9.29
N LEU A 57 -20.86 18.30 -9.56
CA LEU A 57 -21.53 17.60 -10.66
C LEU A 57 -22.22 16.33 -10.15
N VAL A 58 -23.33 15.98 -10.77
CA VAL A 58 -24.02 14.70 -10.57
C VAL A 58 -24.12 13.97 -11.91
N ILE A 59 -23.86 12.66 -11.92
CA ILE A 59 -24.01 11.79 -13.08
C ILE A 59 -25.05 10.72 -12.72
N GLU A 60 -26.12 10.63 -13.53
CA GLU A 60 -27.22 9.68 -13.32
C GLU A 60 -27.64 9.07 -14.67
N GLY A 61 -27.71 7.74 -14.76
CA GLY A 61 -28.25 7.06 -15.95
C GLY A 61 -27.56 5.74 -16.27
N GLU A 62 -27.89 5.19 -17.42
CA GLU A 62 -27.39 3.91 -17.90
C GLU A 62 -26.67 4.04 -19.24
N GLY A 63 -25.53 3.36 -19.39
CA GLY A 63 -24.76 3.31 -20.63
C GLY A 63 -24.09 4.65 -21.02
N LEU A 64 -23.80 5.52 -20.05
CA LEU A 64 -23.28 6.84 -20.30
C LEU A 64 -21.77 6.85 -20.40
N THR A 65 -21.24 7.68 -21.31
CA THR A 65 -19.82 8.03 -21.34
C THR A 65 -19.68 9.53 -21.10
N VAL A 66 -18.96 9.89 -20.03
CA VAL A 66 -18.62 11.28 -19.70
C VAL A 66 -17.12 11.45 -19.83
N ASP A 67 -16.70 12.15 -20.88
CA ASP A 67 -15.30 12.47 -21.16
C ASP A 67 -15.01 13.92 -20.80
N PHE A 68 -14.17 14.10 -19.78
CA PHE A 68 -13.82 15.43 -19.28
C PHE A 68 -12.69 16.11 -20.09
N GLY A 69 -12.12 15.44 -21.09
CA GLY A 69 -11.12 16.00 -22.00
C GLY A 69 -9.84 16.51 -21.33
N GLY A 70 -9.56 16.14 -20.08
CA GLY A 70 -8.45 16.66 -19.28
C GLY A 70 -8.80 17.88 -18.43
N THR A 71 -10.08 18.18 -18.25
CA THR A 71 -10.54 19.28 -17.38
C THR A 71 -10.10 19.09 -15.93
N LEU A 72 -9.60 20.19 -15.34
CA LEU A 72 -9.25 20.27 -13.91
C LEU A 72 -10.32 21.02 -13.12
N LEU A 73 -11.02 20.32 -12.23
CA LEU A 73 -11.89 20.90 -11.24
C LEU A 73 -11.12 21.23 -9.96
N ARG A 74 -11.22 22.45 -9.47
CA ARG A 74 -10.60 22.92 -8.21
C ARG A 74 -11.66 23.30 -7.19
N GLY A 75 -11.66 22.59 -6.04
CA GLY A 75 -12.57 22.85 -4.92
C GLY A 75 -12.07 23.95 -3.98
N SER A 76 -10.81 24.33 -4.07
CA SER A 76 -10.17 25.29 -3.17
C SER A 76 -9.21 26.21 -3.92
N LEU A 77 -8.86 27.33 -3.28
CA LEU A 77 -7.82 28.22 -3.77
C LEU A 77 -6.43 27.54 -3.69
N ALA A 78 -5.52 28.00 -4.53
CA ALA A 78 -4.20 27.36 -4.71
C ALA A 78 -3.33 27.30 -3.45
N ASP A 79 -3.54 28.22 -2.51
CA ASP A 79 -2.74 28.35 -1.28
C ASP A 79 -3.50 27.86 -0.03
N SER A 80 -4.68 27.22 -0.18
CA SER A 80 -5.43 26.65 0.95
C SER A 80 -4.77 25.38 1.46
N LEU A 81 -4.81 25.21 2.80
CA LEU A 81 -4.22 24.03 3.45
C LEU A 81 -5.13 22.78 3.24
N PRO A 82 -4.55 21.60 3.02
CA PRO A 82 -5.32 20.38 2.70
C PRO A 82 -6.33 19.95 3.76
N ASP A 83 -6.10 20.23 5.03
CA ASP A 83 -7.01 19.92 6.14
C ASP A 83 -8.27 20.80 6.18
N THR A 84 -8.28 21.88 5.40
CA THR A 84 -9.45 22.76 5.24
C THR A 84 -10.34 22.40 4.05
N PHE A 85 -9.96 21.42 3.22
CA PHE A 85 -10.71 21.06 2.04
C PHE A 85 -12.04 20.40 2.40
N THR A 86 -13.11 20.82 1.73
CA THR A 86 -14.47 20.35 1.94
C THR A 86 -15.10 19.88 0.64
N GLY A 87 -16.31 19.35 0.72
CA GLY A 87 -17.16 19.07 -0.43
C GLY A 87 -16.73 17.91 -1.34
N LEU A 88 -17.48 17.76 -2.41
CA LEU A 88 -17.40 16.68 -3.39
C LEU A 88 -17.40 17.25 -4.81
N SER A 89 -16.47 16.80 -5.66
CA SER A 89 -16.47 17.29 -7.05
C SER A 89 -17.52 16.56 -7.91
N VAL A 90 -17.52 15.23 -7.93
CA VAL A 90 -18.46 14.45 -8.77
C VAL A 90 -19.13 13.36 -7.94
N LEU A 91 -20.45 13.32 -8.00
CA LEU A 91 -21.28 12.22 -7.50
C LEU A 91 -21.85 11.44 -8.68
N VAL A 92 -21.61 10.13 -8.70
CA VAL A 92 -22.32 9.19 -9.58
C VAL A 92 -23.31 8.43 -8.72
N ARG A 93 -24.55 8.35 -9.09
CA ARG A 93 -25.52 7.65 -8.25
C ARG A 93 -26.61 6.94 -9.04
N ASN A 94 -27.11 5.83 -8.50
CA ASN A 94 -28.22 5.07 -9.05
C ASN A 94 -28.07 4.82 -10.56
N SER A 95 -26.87 4.39 -10.96
CA SER A 95 -26.46 4.33 -12.37
C SER A 95 -25.95 2.93 -12.73
N LYS A 96 -25.78 2.68 -14.03
CA LYS A 96 -25.24 1.42 -14.52
C LYS A 96 -24.47 1.62 -15.82
N ASN A 97 -23.36 0.89 -16.00
CA ASN A 97 -22.53 0.96 -17.20
C ASN A 97 -22.09 2.40 -17.53
N VAL A 98 -21.65 3.16 -16.52
CA VAL A 98 -21.17 4.53 -16.70
C VAL A 98 -19.67 4.53 -16.89
N THR A 99 -19.19 5.24 -17.91
CA THR A 99 -17.77 5.50 -18.13
C THR A 99 -17.43 6.95 -17.82
N ILE A 100 -16.43 7.16 -16.95
CA ILE A 100 -15.86 8.48 -16.63
C ILE A 100 -14.39 8.45 -16.98
N ARG A 101 -13.91 9.42 -17.76
CA ARG A 101 -12.52 9.48 -18.14
C ARG A 101 -11.98 10.90 -18.29
N ASN A 102 -10.65 11.01 -18.21
CA ASN A 102 -9.91 12.25 -18.43
C ASN A 102 -10.33 13.38 -17.48
N LEU A 103 -10.72 13.07 -16.23
CA LEU A 103 -11.07 14.05 -15.22
C LEU A 103 -9.90 14.27 -14.26
N HIS A 104 -9.60 15.55 -13.98
CA HIS A 104 -8.72 15.94 -12.88
C HIS A 104 -9.52 16.68 -11.82
N ALA A 105 -9.32 16.35 -10.52
CA ALA A 105 -10.01 17.03 -9.42
C ALA A 105 -9.07 17.22 -8.23
N ARG A 106 -8.99 18.45 -7.71
CA ARG A 106 -8.10 18.84 -6.60
C ARG A 106 -8.80 19.75 -5.60
N GLY A 107 -8.40 19.66 -4.34
CA GLY A 107 -8.85 20.58 -3.31
C GLY A 107 -10.26 20.30 -2.78
N TYR A 108 -10.74 19.07 -2.89
CA TYR A 108 -11.99 18.58 -2.34
C TYR A 108 -11.75 17.64 -1.15
N LYS A 109 -12.78 17.44 -0.32
CA LYS A 109 -12.79 16.37 0.70
C LYS A 109 -12.82 15.00 0.03
N VAL A 110 -13.65 14.85 -1.01
CA VAL A 110 -13.73 13.67 -1.88
C VAL A 110 -13.74 14.13 -3.34
N ALA A 111 -12.89 13.57 -4.18
CA ALA A 111 -12.88 13.96 -5.59
C ALA A 111 -14.03 13.30 -6.37
N LEU A 112 -14.20 11.99 -6.24
CA LEU A 112 -15.32 11.28 -6.86
C LEU A 112 -15.96 10.33 -5.84
N MET A 113 -17.28 10.35 -5.78
CA MET A 113 -18.08 9.41 -5.02
C MET A 113 -19.05 8.70 -5.97
N ALA A 114 -19.14 7.37 -5.88
CA ALA A 114 -20.14 6.61 -6.60
C ALA A 114 -20.98 5.79 -5.63
N GLU A 115 -22.30 5.86 -5.77
CA GLU A 115 -23.27 5.15 -4.93
C GLU A 115 -24.24 4.35 -5.81
N ASN A 116 -24.44 3.07 -5.47
CA ASN A 116 -25.36 2.18 -6.17
C ASN A 116 -25.19 2.27 -7.71
N THR A 117 -23.93 2.13 -8.15
CA THR A 117 -23.55 2.29 -9.56
C THR A 117 -22.78 1.08 -10.03
N ASP A 118 -23.47 0.14 -10.68
CA ASP A 118 -22.86 -1.09 -11.18
C ASP A 118 -22.14 -0.88 -12.50
N SER A 119 -21.06 -1.66 -12.70
CA SER A 119 -20.25 -1.62 -13.91
C SER A 119 -19.73 -0.20 -14.23
N LEU A 120 -19.37 0.56 -13.22
CA LEU A 120 -18.66 1.84 -13.38
C LEU A 120 -17.28 1.60 -13.99
N LEU A 121 -16.94 2.30 -15.06
CA LEU A 121 -15.58 2.42 -15.56
C LEU A 121 -15.02 3.81 -15.25
N LEU A 122 -13.97 3.86 -14.44
CA LEU A 122 -13.20 5.07 -14.16
C LEU A 122 -11.80 4.90 -14.72
N GLU A 123 -11.41 5.73 -15.68
CA GLU A 123 -10.10 5.62 -16.34
C GLU A 123 -9.44 6.95 -16.66
N ASP A 124 -8.11 6.95 -16.70
CA ASP A 124 -7.30 8.11 -17.09
C ASP A 124 -7.60 9.38 -16.27
N CYS A 125 -7.81 9.23 -14.96
CA CYS A 125 -8.15 10.33 -14.06
C CYS A 125 -6.98 10.68 -13.11
N ASP A 126 -6.89 11.94 -12.70
CA ASP A 126 -5.92 12.42 -11.70
C ASP A 126 -6.66 13.13 -10.55
N PHE A 127 -6.70 12.46 -9.38
CA PHE A 127 -7.33 12.96 -8.17
C PHE A 127 -6.30 13.24 -7.07
N SER A 128 -5.15 13.76 -7.46
CA SER A 128 -4.06 14.12 -6.55
C SER A 128 -4.34 15.41 -5.78
N TYR A 129 -3.71 15.57 -4.61
CA TYR A 129 -3.75 16.77 -3.77
C TYR A 129 -5.17 17.18 -3.33
N ASN A 130 -5.95 16.20 -2.92
CA ASN A 130 -7.20 16.38 -2.21
C ASN A 130 -6.97 16.42 -0.69
N TYR A 131 -8.03 16.33 0.10
CA TYR A 131 -8.00 16.42 1.55
C TYR A 131 -6.95 15.50 2.19
N ARG A 132 -6.27 16.02 3.20
CA ARG A 132 -5.51 15.25 4.18
C ARG A 132 -5.38 16.03 5.49
N GLN A 133 -5.35 15.30 6.58
CA GLN A 133 -5.21 15.87 7.91
C GLN A 133 -3.75 16.25 8.19
N ARG A 134 -3.55 17.38 8.84
CA ARG A 134 -2.28 17.74 9.41
C ARG A 134 -1.99 16.89 10.63
N MET A 135 -0.78 16.35 10.73
CA MET A 135 -0.31 15.58 11.87
C MET A 135 0.29 16.46 12.95
N LYS A 136 0.15 16.01 14.18
CA LYS A 136 0.79 16.57 15.37
C LYS A 136 2.04 15.79 15.79
N SER A 137 2.17 14.55 15.34
CA SER A 137 3.37 13.73 15.54
C SER A 137 4.59 14.39 14.94
N THR A 138 5.71 14.29 15.65
CA THR A 138 7.03 14.77 15.21
C THR A 138 7.98 13.60 14.99
N PRO A 139 9.16 13.80 14.40
CA PRO A 139 10.15 12.72 14.28
C PRO A 139 10.57 12.12 15.64
N GLU A 140 10.47 12.89 16.73
CA GLU A 140 10.89 12.50 18.07
C GLU A 140 9.78 11.87 18.92
N ALA A 141 8.51 12.17 18.63
CA ALA A 141 7.38 11.74 19.45
C ALA A 141 6.11 11.52 18.64
N GLU A 142 5.48 10.37 18.89
CA GLU A 142 4.15 10.05 18.33
C GLU A 142 3.05 10.78 19.13
N ASP A 143 2.12 11.42 18.43
CA ASP A 143 0.83 11.88 18.97
C ASP A 143 -0.27 10.93 18.57
N LEU A 144 -0.84 10.18 19.51
CA LEU A 144 -1.87 9.17 19.26
C LEU A 144 -3.18 9.76 18.71
N SER A 145 -3.41 11.06 18.86
CA SER A 145 -4.60 11.73 18.29
C SER A 145 -4.56 11.82 16.76
N ASP A 146 -3.39 11.59 16.16
CA ASP A 146 -3.25 11.51 14.71
C ASP A 146 -3.79 10.21 14.10
N TRP A 147 -4.10 9.23 14.94
CA TRP A 147 -4.45 7.90 14.47
C TRP A 147 -5.80 7.89 13.76
N LEU A 148 -5.84 7.32 12.53
CA LEU A 148 -7.04 7.16 11.70
C LEU A 148 -7.65 5.79 12.00
N TYR A 149 -8.89 5.79 12.45
CA TYR A 149 -9.56 4.58 12.91
C TYR A 149 -10.50 4.04 11.83
N TYR A 150 -10.10 2.99 11.13
CA TYR A 150 -10.84 2.41 10.01
C TYR A 150 -11.72 1.21 10.37
N HIS A 151 -11.85 0.84 11.65
CA HIS A 151 -12.51 -0.40 12.06
C HIS A 151 -14.02 -0.45 11.79
N HIS A 152 -14.64 0.66 11.54
CA HIS A 152 -16.08 0.77 11.27
C HIS A 152 -16.34 1.63 10.04
N ASN A 153 -17.30 1.19 9.21
CA ASN A 153 -17.76 1.97 8.07
C ASN A 153 -19.23 1.65 7.70
N GLU A 154 -20.04 1.27 8.68
CA GLU A 154 -21.46 0.99 8.49
C GLU A 154 -22.25 2.23 8.12
N SER A 155 -21.85 3.39 8.63
CA SER A 155 -22.47 4.70 8.42
C SER A 155 -21.55 5.68 7.69
N ASP A 156 -20.68 5.17 6.82
CA ASP A 156 -19.72 5.94 6.03
C ASP A 156 -18.70 6.73 6.90
N GLU A 157 -18.30 6.17 8.05
CA GLU A 157 -17.34 6.79 8.96
C GLU A 157 -16.01 7.10 8.27
N TRP A 158 -15.64 6.35 7.24
CA TRP A 158 -14.41 6.58 6.48
C TRP A 158 -14.39 7.92 5.75
N LEU A 159 -15.56 8.45 5.37
CA LEU A 159 -15.65 9.75 4.69
C LEU A 159 -15.12 10.92 5.53
N ARG A 160 -15.07 10.79 6.87
CA ARG A 160 -14.45 11.80 7.74
C ARG A 160 -12.99 12.05 7.40
N TYR A 161 -12.31 11.02 6.86
CA TYR A 161 -10.90 11.08 6.47
C TYR A 161 -10.68 11.50 5.01
N GLY A 162 -11.76 11.70 4.23
CA GLY A 162 -11.68 11.98 2.80
C GLY A 162 -11.16 10.81 1.97
N ALA A 163 -11.34 10.91 0.67
CA ALA A 163 -10.82 9.95 -0.31
C ALA A 163 -10.67 10.61 -1.69
N ALA A 164 -9.75 10.12 -2.51
CA ALA A 164 -9.75 10.50 -3.92
C ALA A 164 -10.98 9.89 -4.62
N VAL A 165 -11.25 8.60 -4.39
CA VAL A 165 -12.44 7.89 -4.88
C VAL A 165 -13.10 7.14 -3.73
N TYR A 166 -14.41 7.26 -3.59
CA TYR A 166 -15.22 6.49 -2.65
C TYR A 166 -16.34 5.78 -3.40
N LEU A 167 -16.31 4.43 -3.39
CA LEU A 167 -17.32 3.59 -4.01
C LEU A 167 -18.18 2.93 -2.93
N LYS A 168 -19.50 2.98 -3.08
CA LYS A 168 -20.45 2.37 -2.15
C LYS A 168 -21.55 1.63 -2.91
N GLY A 169 -21.64 0.30 -2.71
CA GLY A 169 -22.61 -0.53 -3.41
C GLY A 169 -22.44 -0.49 -4.93
N CYS A 170 -21.19 -0.57 -5.40
CA CYS A 170 -20.84 -0.51 -6.82
C CYS A 170 -20.25 -1.84 -7.27
N ASP A 171 -21.08 -2.77 -7.72
CA ASP A 171 -20.64 -4.07 -8.20
C ASP A 171 -20.04 -4.00 -9.61
N ALA A 172 -19.10 -4.89 -9.90
CA ALA A 172 -18.39 -5.00 -11.19
C ALA A 172 -17.71 -3.69 -11.65
N ALA A 173 -17.34 -2.81 -10.72
CA ALA A 173 -16.63 -1.58 -11.04
C ALA A 173 -15.24 -1.86 -11.61
N THR A 174 -14.79 -1.05 -12.55
CA THR A 174 -13.42 -1.07 -13.09
C THR A 174 -12.78 0.29 -12.86
N VAL A 175 -11.62 0.32 -12.19
CA VAL A 175 -10.82 1.53 -12.03
C VAL A 175 -9.42 1.25 -12.55
N ARG A 176 -8.99 2.04 -13.52
CA ARG A 176 -7.67 1.87 -14.15
C ARG A 176 -7.03 3.19 -14.54
N ARG A 177 -5.69 3.20 -14.50
CA ARG A 177 -4.89 4.39 -14.81
C ARG A 177 -5.32 5.64 -14.03
N LEU A 178 -5.81 5.40 -12.80
CA LEU A 178 -6.07 6.44 -11.82
C LEU A 178 -4.74 6.87 -11.19
N ARG A 179 -4.51 8.17 -11.08
CA ARG A 179 -3.40 8.77 -10.37
C ARG A 179 -3.88 9.48 -9.11
N VAL A 180 -3.25 9.17 -7.96
CA VAL A 180 -3.52 9.84 -6.68
C VAL A 180 -2.20 10.00 -5.92
N THR A 181 -1.88 11.23 -5.54
CA THR A 181 -0.74 11.53 -4.68
C THR A 181 -1.04 12.73 -3.79
N GLY A 182 -0.42 12.79 -2.62
CA GLY A 182 -0.51 13.94 -1.73
C GLY A 182 -1.89 14.19 -1.13
N GLY A 183 -2.71 13.12 -1.03
CA GLY A 183 -3.99 13.12 -0.32
C GLY A 183 -3.92 12.31 0.97
N GLN A 184 -5.10 12.04 1.56
CA GLN A 184 -5.23 11.15 2.72
C GLN A 184 -5.40 9.70 2.25
N ASN A 185 -6.50 9.39 1.57
CA ASN A 185 -6.83 8.06 1.08
C ASN A 185 -7.02 8.07 -0.44
N GLY A 186 -6.64 6.98 -1.08
CA GLY A 186 -6.80 6.81 -2.51
C GLY A 186 -8.19 6.32 -2.90
N LEU A 187 -8.33 5.02 -3.13
CA LEU A 187 -9.58 4.37 -3.54
C LEU A 187 -10.16 3.59 -2.35
N MET A 188 -11.33 3.99 -1.88
CA MET A 188 -12.03 3.38 -0.74
C MET A 188 -13.33 2.75 -1.24
N MET A 189 -13.59 1.50 -0.82
CA MET A 189 -14.75 0.71 -1.28
C MET A 189 -15.54 0.16 -0.11
N THR A 190 -16.86 0.23 -0.20
CA THR A 190 -17.80 -0.35 0.77
C THR A 190 -18.91 -1.09 0.04
N ASN A 191 -19.10 -2.38 0.37
CA ASN A 191 -20.09 -3.25 -0.28
C ASN A 191 -19.97 -3.26 -1.82
N CYS A 192 -18.73 -3.39 -2.34
CA CYS A 192 -18.44 -3.43 -3.76
C CYS A 192 -17.86 -4.78 -4.13
N ASN A 193 -18.52 -5.53 -5.02
CA ASN A 193 -18.14 -6.88 -5.35
C ASN A 193 -17.81 -7.05 -6.84
N ASN A 194 -17.04 -8.09 -7.18
CA ASN A 194 -16.73 -8.47 -8.55
C ASN A 194 -16.01 -7.39 -9.38
N GLY A 195 -15.40 -6.40 -8.73
CA GLY A 195 -14.67 -5.31 -9.38
C GLY A 195 -13.27 -5.68 -9.85
N THR A 196 -12.69 -4.85 -10.73
CA THR A 196 -11.31 -4.99 -11.20
C THR A 196 -10.58 -3.65 -11.13
N PHE A 197 -9.53 -3.59 -10.31
CA PHE A 197 -8.78 -2.38 -9.99
C PHE A 197 -7.32 -2.59 -10.39
N TYR A 198 -6.88 -1.97 -11.49
CA TYR A 198 -5.56 -2.27 -12.05
C TYR A 198 -4.87 -1.09 -12.74
N ASN A 199 -3.55 -1.16 -12.82
CA ASN A 199 -2.70 -0.13 -13.42
C ASN A 199 -2.92 1.27 -12.80
N ASN A 200 -3.26 1.32 -11.52
CA ASN A 200 -3.41 2.58 -10.81
C ASN A 200 -2.09 2.97 -10.12
N THR A 201 -1.83 4.26 -10.02
CA THR A 201 -0.71 4.83 -9.28
C THR A 201 -1.26 5.67 -8.13
N ILE A 202 -1.34 5.07 -6.95
CA ILE A 202 -1.91 5.66 -5.73
C ILE A 202 -0.83 5.63 -4.65
N HIS A 203 -0.01 6.66 -4.57
CA HIS A 203 1.21 6.67 -3.79
C HIS A 203 1.43 7.99 -3.03
N PHE A 204 2.31 7.99 -2.04
CA PHE A 204 2.61 9.15 -1.20
C PHE A 204 1.37 9.80 -0.59
N ASN A 205 0.40 8.99 -0.15
CA ASN A 205 -0.76 9.46 0.59
C ASN A 205 -0.56 9.23 2.10
N SER A 206 -1.20 10.06 2.90
CA SER A 206 -1.09 10.02 4.36
C SER A 206 -2.15 9.11 4.99
N GLY A 207 -2.40 7.95 4.41
CA GLY A 207 -3.40 6.98 4.86
C GLY A 207 -3.38 5.72 4.00
N ILE A 208 -4.50 5.39 3.38
CA ILE A 208 -4.70 4.14 2.65
C ILE A 208 -4.56 4.34 1.13
N GLY A 209 -3.86 3.40 0.47
CA GLY A 209 -3.84 3.33 -1.00
C GLY A 209 -5.17 2.83 -1.54
N ILE A 210 -5.51 1.56 -1.30
CA ILE A 210 -6.80 0.94 -1.66
C ILE A 210 -7.40 0.28 -0.42
N GLY A 211 -8.64 0.62 -0.06
CA GLY A 211 -9.35 0.07 1.08
C GLY A 211 -10.64 -0.67 0.68
N LEU A 212 -10.83 -1.86 1.22
CA LEU A 212 -12.01 -2.71 1.05
C LEU A 212 -12.73 -2.90 2.39
N TYR A 213 -14.03 -2.63 2.42
CA TYR A 213 -14.91 -2.90 3.54
C TYR A 213 -16.14 -3.67 3.05
N ARG A 214 -16.38 -4.89 3.54
CA ARG A 214 -17.45 -5.79 3.07
C ARG A 214 -17.50 -5.91 1.55
N SER A 215 -16.32 -6.06 0.93
CA SER A 215 -16.15 -6.05 -0.52
C SER A 215 -15.42 -7.31 -0.98
N SER A 216 -16.10 -8.17 -1.71
CA SER A 216 -15.65 -9.53 -2.03
C SER A 216 -15.56 -9.80 -3.53
N HIS A 217 -14.82 -10.86 -3.92
CA HIS A 217 -14.65 -11.29 -5.30
C HIS A 217 -13.98 -10.25 -6.21
N ASN A 218 -13.23 -9.31 -5.65
CA ASN A 218 -12.55 -8.27 -6.40
C ASN A 218 -11.15 -8.72 -6.85
N ARG A 219 -10.63 -8.06 -7.89
CA ARG A 219 -9.27 -8.22 -8.39
C ARG A 219 -8.54 -6.89 -8.29
N VAL A 220 -7.53 -6.83 -7.44
CA VAL A 220 -6.66 -5.67 -7.23
C VAL A 220 -5.28 -6.06 -7.74
N MET A 221 -4.90 -5.60 -8.94
CA MET A 221 -3.73 -6.14 -9.64
C MET A 221 -2.90 -5.07 -10.31
N HIS A 222 -1.58 -5.27 -10.39
CA HIS A 222 -0.66 -4.37 -11.10
C HIS A 222 -0.80 -2.89 -10.68
N ASN A 223 -1.12 -2.62 -9.41
CA ASN A 223 -1.18 -1.26 -8.91
C ASN A 223 0.14 -0.87 -8.24
N ARG A 224 0.49 0.40 -8.33
CA ARG A 224 1.55 1.01 -7.55
C ARG A 224 0.94 1.77 -6.39
N LEU A 225 1.18 1.25 -5.18
CA LEU A 225 0.60 1.74 -3.93
C LEU A 225 1.69 2.09 -2.92
N ASP A 226 2.86 2.50 -3.39
CA ASP A 226 4.05 2.72 -2.59
C ASP A 226 3.93 3.98 -1.73
N TRP A 227 4.59 4.01 -0.56
CA TRP A 227 4.67 5.19 0.29
C TRP A 227 3.32 5.71 0.78
N ASN A 228 2.34 4.85 1.01
CA ASN A 228 1.12 5.19 1.72
C ASN A 228 1.36 4.98 3.21
N VAL A 229 1.86 6.02 3.88
CA VAL A 229 2.30 5.94 5.27
C VAL A 229 1.98 7.22 6.02
N ARG A 230 1.55 7.07 7.29
CA ARG A 230 1.18 8.21 8.14
C ARG A 230 2.12 8.35 9.34
N GLY A 231 2.11 7.42 10.25
CA GLY A 231 2.83 7.52 11.50
C GLY A 231 4.11 6.69 11.52
N PHE A 232 5.25 7.31 11.24
CA PHE A 232 6.54 6.62 11.29
C PHE A 232 7.69 7.58 11.62
N SER A 233 8.60 7.11 12.48
CA SER A 233 9.91 7.72 12.65
C SER A 233 10.94 6.60 12.89
N TYR A 234 11.88 6.43 11.98
CA TYR A 234 12.83 5.33 12.01
C TYR A 234 13.58 5.22 13.33
N GLY A 235 13.47 4.06 13.98
CA GLY A 235 14.10 3.78 15.26
C GLY A 235 13.41 4.41 16.49
N VAL A 236 12.32 5.15 16.30
CA VAL A 236 11.57 5.80 17.38
C VAL A 236 10.20 5.18 17.54
N TYR A 237 9.33 5.31 16.53
CA TYR A 237 8.00 4.70 16.52
C TYR A 237 7.59 4.26 15.14
N SER A 238 6.64 3.33 15.07
CA SER A 238 6.06 2.87 13.81
C SER A 238 4.57 2.63 13.99
N ARG A 239 3.79 2.98 12.97
CA ARG A 239 2.36 2.80 12.93
C ARG A 239 1.98 2.13 11.61
N GLY A 240 1.21 1.04 11.66
CA GLY A 240 0.72 0.33 10.48
C GLY A 240 -0.77 0.58 10.27
N GLN A 241 -1.60 0.14 11.18
CA GLN A 241 -3.07 0.01 11.08
C GLN A 241 -3.84 1.20 10.50
N ASP A 242 -3.34 2.42 10.62
CA ASP A 242 -3.97 3.63 10.09
C ASP A 242 -3.38 4.08 8.75
N SER A 243 -2.47 3.31 8.19
CA SER A 243 -1.91 3.55 6.86
C SER A 243 -1.41 2.23 6.25
N ALA A 244 -1.83 1.96 5.03
CA ALA A 244 -1.44 0.76 4.31
C ALA A 244 -1.48 0.98 2.80
N GLY A 245 -0.70 0.20 2.06
CA GLY A 245 -0.87 0.14 0.61
C GLY A 245 -2.23 -0.43 0.24
N ILE A 246 -2.61 -1.56 0.86
CA ILE A 246 -3.92 -2.20 0.72
C ILE A 246 -4.49 -2.52 2.10
N LEU A 247 -5.74 -2.12 2.33
CA LEU A 247 -6.53 -2.44 3.52
C LEU A 247 -7.70 -3.34 3.14
N CYS A 248 -7.87 -4.49 3.81
CA CYS A 248 -8.93 -5.46 3.57
C CYS A 248 -9.65 -5.76 4.89
N TYR A 249 -10.84 -5.18 5.09
CA TYR A 249 -11.55 -5.22 6.35
C TYR A 249 -12.95 -5.82 6.24
N GLU A 250 -13.45 -6.25 7.40
CA GLU A 250 -14.85 -6.57 7.68
C GLU A 250 -15.48 -7.48 6.63
N GLN A 251 -15.24 -8.79 6.72
CA GLN A 251 -15.86 -9.82 5.86
C GLN A 251 -15.52 -9.71 4.36
N SER A 252 -14.42 -9.03 3.99
CA SER A 252 -13.97 -8.95 2.60
C SER A 252 -13.24 -10.23 2.19
N SER A 253 -13.91 -11.09 1.44
CA SER A 253 -13.44 -12.45 1.14
C SER A 253 -13.35 -12.74 -0.37
N ASN A 254 -12.63 -13.80 -0.74
CA ASN A 254 -12.49 -14.26 -2.12
C ASN A 254 -11.91 -13.21 -3.08
N ASN A 255 -11.09 -12.29 -2.59
CA ASN A 255 -10.42 -11.28 -3.41
C ASN A 255 -9.07 -11.81 -3.90
N VAL A 256 -8.60 -11.27 -5.02
CA VAL A 256 -7.26 -11.53 -5.57
C VAL A 256 -6.46 -10.24 -5.54
N PHE A 257 -5.36 -10.24 -4.80
CA PHE A 257 -4.39 -9.16 -4.72
C PHE A 257 -3.09 -9.64 -5.36
N ALA A 258 -2.81 -9.22 -6.61
CA ALA A 258 -1.70 -9.81 -7.35
C ALA A 258 -0.84 -8.77 -8.07
N TYR A 259 0.47 -8.97 -8.03
CA TYR A 259 1.47 -8.15 -8.73
C TYR A 259 1.41 -6.66 -8.40
N ASN A 260 0.95 -6.30 -7.20
CA ASN A 260 0.98 -4.93 -6.73
C ASN A 260 2.36 -4.61 -6.10
N SER A 261 2.76 -3.36 -6.19
CA SER A 261 3.84 -2.78 -5.39
C SER A 261 3.21 -1.88 -4.34
N ALA A 262 3.48 -2.16 -3.05
CA ALA A 262 3.06 -1.31 -1.94
C ALA A 262 4.19 -1.16 -0.91
N THR A 263 5.39 -0.89 -1.45
CA THR A 263 6.61 -0.73 -0.66
C THR A 263 6.58 0.55 0.17
N HIS A 264 7.30 0.57 1.30
CA HIS A 264 7.43 1.75 2.18
C HIS A 264 6.09 2.30 2.70
N SER A 265 5.03 1.52 2.61
CA SER A 265 3.71 1.86 3.20
C SER A 265 3.69 1.46 4.67
N GLY A 266 2.80 2.00 5.47
CA GLY A 266 2.71 1.70 6.90
C GLY A 266 2.64 0.19 7.16
N ASP A 267 1.64 -0.47 6.56
CA ASP A 267 1.67 -1.88 6.19
C ASP A 267 1.63 -1.99 4.65
N GLY A 268 2.31 -2.98 4.09
CA GLY A 268 2.18 -3.25 2.66
C GLY A 268 0.76 -3.71 2.33
N PHE A 269 0.32 -4.74 3.05
CA PHE A 269 -1.03 -5.30 3.02
C PHE A 269 -1.52 -5.52 4.44
N PHE A 270 -2.68 -4.98 4.79
CA PHE A 270 -3.31 -5.15 6.10
C PHE A 270 -4.71 -5.76 5.96
N LEU A 271 -4.91 -6.94 6.56
CA LEU A 271 -6.18 -7.66 6.57
C LEU A 271 -6.62 -7.94 8.00
N TRP A 272 -7.81 -7.48 8.34
CA TRP A 272 -8.46 -7.78 9.62
C TRP A 272 -9.90 -8.28 9.40
N ALA A 273 -10.24 -9.38 10.06
CA ALA A 273 -11.54 -10.04 9.89
C ALA A 273 -12.75 -9.15 10.18
N GLY A 274 -12.57 -8.14 11.03
CA GLY A 274 -13.58 -7.14 11.36
C GLY A 274 -14.26 -7.37 12.69
N GLN A 275 -15.03 -6.37 13.11
CA GLN A 275 -15.68 -6.34 14.43
C GLN A 275 -16.69 -7.50 14.59
N HIS A 276 -17.44 -7.82 13.53
CA HIS A 276 -18.37 -8.95 13.58
C HIS A 276 -17.68 -10.25 13.98
N THR A 277 -16.52 -10.56 13.39
CA THR A 277 -15.75 -11.75 13.73
C THR A 277 -15.21 -11.68 15.17
N MET A 278 -14.80 -10.49 15.63
CA MET A 278 -14.34 -10.30 17.01
C MET A 278 -15.44 -10.55 18.04
N ASP A 279 -16.67 -10.20 17.73
CA ASP A 279 -17.81 -10.35 18.64
C ASP A 279 -18.41 -11.76 18.61
N THR A 280 -18.44 -12.41 17.46
CA THR A 280 -19.18 -13.66 17.23
C THR A 280 -18.31 -14.90 16.97
N GLY A 281 -17.05 -14.71 16.62
CA GLY A 281 -16.17 -15.77 16.11
C GLY A 281 -16.53 -16.27 14.70
N GLU A 282 -17.54 -15.69 14.05
CA GLU A 282 -18.02 -16.10 12.72
C GLU A 282 -17.45 -15.20 11.59
N GLY A 283 -17.46 -15.72 10.37
CA GLY A 283 -17.01 -14.99 9.18
C GLY A 283 -15.49 -14.87 9.08
N GLY A 284 -15.00 -13.68 8.78
CA GLY A 284 -13.60 -13.36 8.53
C GLY A 284 -13.35 -12.81 7.13
N CYS A 285 -12.15 -12.34 6.88
CA CYS A 285 -11.67 -12.00 5.54
C CYS A 285 -10.99 -13.24 4.92
N ASN A 286 -11.78 -14.20 4.48
CA ASN A 286 -11.31 -15.53 4.13
C ASN A 286 -11.14 -15.73 2.61
N ASP A 287 -10.34 -16.75 2.28
CA ASP A 287 -10.17 -17.26 0.93
C ASP A 287 -9.65 -16.19 -0.05
N ASN A 288 -8.92 -15.19 0.46
CA ASN A 288 -8.22 -14.23 -0.37
C ASN A 288 -6.89 -14.83 -0.86
N ILE A 289 -6.46 -14.40 -2.04
CA ILE A 289 -5.18 -14.76 -2.64
C ILE A 289 -4.30 -13.51 -2.72
N ILE A 290 -3.21 -13.51 -1.96
CA ILE A 290 -2.19 -12.46 -1.93
C ILE A 290 -0.96 -13.02 -2.67
N PHE A 291 -0.76 -12.64 -3.94
CA PHE A 291 0.12 -13.35 -4.85
C PHE A 291 1.07 -12.45 -5.64
N GLY A 292 2.37 -12.75 -5.58
CA GLY A 292 3.37 -12.11 -6.44
C GLY A 292 3.56 -10.60 -6.21
N ASN A 293 3.21 -10.09 -5.02
CA ASN A 293 3.32 -8.67 -4.70
C ASN A 293 4.70 -8.32 -4.12
N ASP A 294 5.10 -7.06 -4.22
CA ASP A 294 6.22 -6.49 -3.47
C ASP A 294 5.69 -5.58 -2.35
N PHE A 295 5.83 -6.04 -1.10
CA PHE A 295 5.43 -5.33 0.11
C PHE A 295 6.64 -5.01 1.01
N SER A 296 7.80 -4.80 0.39
CA SER A 296 9.07 -4.54 1.07
C SER A 296 9.09 -3.20 1.80
N HIS A 297 9.96 -3.09 2.80
CA HIS A 297 10.27 -1.87 3.55
C HIS A 297 9.10 -1.31 4.37
N ALA A 298 8.10 -2.14 4.68
CA ALA A 298 7.02 -1.73 5.58
C ALA A 298 7.55 -1.56 7.01
N PRO A 299 7.29 -0.42 7.67
CA PRO A 299 7.75 -0.18 9.05
C PRO A 299 7.17 -1.18 10.05
N THR A 300 5.98 -1.70 9.80
CA THR A 300 5.31 -2.69 10.64
C THR A 300 5.21 -4.04 9.92
N ASN A 301 4.20 -4.27 9.12
CA ASN A 301 3.99 -5.55 8.48
C ASN A 301 4.15 -5.43 6.95
N GLY A 302 4.93 -6.32 6.35
CA GLY A 302 4.85 -6.49 4.91
C GLY A 302 3.45 -6.97 4.52
N ILE A 303 2.99 -8.04 5.19
CA ILE A 303 1.64 -8.58 5.08
C ILE A 303 1.10 -8.83 6.49
N GLU A 304 -0.07 -8.30 6.81
CA GLU A 304 -0.86 -8.71 7.95
C GLU A 304 -2.10 -9.49 7.48
N VAL A 305 -2.33 -10.69 8.06
CA VAL A 305 -3.50 -11.55 7.79
C VAL A 305 -3.97 -12.16 9.10
N THR A 306 -4.93 -11.53 9.75
CA THR A 306 -5.37 -11.90 11.09
C THR A 306 -6.79 -12.47 11.10
N PHE A 307 -7.04 -13.43 12.03
CA PHE A 307 -8.36 -14.01 12.27
C PHE A 307 -9.04 -14.61 11.03
N SER A 308 -8.27 -15.17 10.10
CA SER A 308 -8.76 -15.60 8.80
C SER A 308 -7.86 -16.66 8.15
N ARG A 309 -8.36 -17.28 7.07
CA ARG A 309 -7.62 -18.22 6.24
C ARG A 309 -7.42 -17.67 4.84
N ASN A 310 -6.18 -17.72 4.36
CA ASN A 310 -5.82 -17.12 3.07
C ASN A 310 -4.66 -17.87 2.41
N ILE A 311 -4.44 -17.61 1.12
CA ILE A 311 -3.25 -18.05 0.39
C ILE A 311 -2.33 -16.85 0.21
N ILE A 312 -1.11 -16.95 0.74
CA ILE A 312 -0.08 -15.90 0.67
C ILE A 312 1.12 -16.50 -0.08
N ALA A 313 1.29 -16.16 -1.35
CA ALA A 313 2.24 -16.86 -2.19
C ALA A 313 3.08 -15.95 -3.10
N GLU A 314 4.35 -16.33 -3.29
CA GLU A 314 5.31 -15.69 -4.21
C GLU A 314 5.53 -14.17 -3.93
N ASN A 315 5.21 -13.67 -2.74
CA ASN A 315 5.42 -12.28 -2.40
C ASN A 315 6.88 -12.01 -2.01
N ARG A 316 7.34 -10.78 -2.27
CA ARG A 316 8.63 -10.25 -1.84
C ARG A 316 8.44 -9.36 -0.62
N LEU A 317 9.23 -9.63 0.42
CA LEU A 317 9.15 -8.97 1.73
C LEU A 317 10.58 -8.71 2.22
N GLU A 318 11.07 -7.51 1.96
CA GLU A 318 12.43 -7.11 2.34
C GLU A 318 12.40 -6.01 3.39
N GLU A 319 13.22 -6.14 4.44
CA GLU A 319 13.41 -5.11 5.47
C GLU A 319 12.09 -4.65 6.14
N CYS A 320 11.21 -5.60 6.46
CA CYS A 320 10.01 -5.37 7.27
C CYS A 320 10.27 -5.69 8.75
N ARG A 321 9.52 -5.09 9.67
CA ARG A 321 9.52 -5.58 11.06
C ARG A 321 8.97 -7.01 11.10
N TYR A 322 7.78 -7.22 10.54
CA TYR A 322 7.24 -8.55 10.27
C TYR A 322 7.08 -8.71 8.76
N GLY A 323 7.70 -9.73 8.18
CA GLY A 323 7.43 -10.06 6.79
C GLY A 323 5.97 -10.43 6.64
N ILE A 324 5.51 -11.48 7.36
CA ILE A 324 4.10 -11.87 7.45
C ILE A 324 3.72 -11.95 8.94
N TRP A 325 2.66 -11.22 9.31
CA TRP A 325 2.00 -11.30 10.61
C TRP A 325 0.64 -11.98 10.46
N GLY A 326 0.47 -13.16 11.10
CA GLY A 326 -0.71 -14.00 10.95
C GLY A 326 -1.42 -14.30 12.27
N GLY A 327 -1.60 -13.30 13.16
CA GLY A 327 -2.24 -13.52 14.46
C GLY A 327 -3.63 -14.15 14.32
N TYR A 328 -3.87 -15.26 15.03
CA TYR A 328 -5.12 -16.06 14.98
C TYR A 328 -5.50 -16.53 13.56
N SER A 329 -4.56 -16.56 12.63
CA SER A 329 -4.79 -17.15 11.31
C SER A 329 -4.98 -18.66 11.41
N TYR A 330 -5.82 -19.20 10.56
CA TYR A 330 -6.10 -20.64 10.54
C TYR A 330 -6.17 -21.17 9.10
N GLU A 331 -5.80 -22.44 8.90
CA GLU A 331 -5.86 -23.12 7.60
C GLU A 331 -5.22 -22.29 6.44
N SER A 332 -4.29 -21.39 6.77
CA SER A 332 -3.63 -20.54 5.77
C SER A 332 -2.43 -21.24 5.16
N LEU A 333 -2.22 -20.98 3.86
CA LEU A 333 -1.05 -21.43 3.11
C LEU A 333 -0.13 -20.23 2.86
N MET A 334 1.06 -20.26 3.46
CA MET A 334 2.13 -19.28 3.25
C MET A 334 3.24 -19.95 2.44
N CYS A 335 3.30 -19.71 1.13
CA CYS A 335 4.19 -20.49 0.28
C CYS A 335 4.99 -19.66 -0.73
N ALA A 336 6.20 -20.12 -0.99
CA ALA A 336 7.09 -19.57 -2.01
C ALA A 336 7.39 -18.05 -1.84
N ASN A 337 7.19 -17.48 -0.65
CA ASN A 337 7.52 -16.09 -0.39
C ASN A 337 9.04 -15.92 -0.19
N THR A 338 9.56 -14.78 -0.62
CA THR A 338 10.95 -14.38 -0.36
C THR A 338 10.97 -13.32 0.72
N LEU A 339 11.55 -13.66 1.87
CA LEU A 339 11.66 -12.81 3.04
C LEU A 339 13.14 -12.52 3.32
N SER A 340 13.53 -11.25 3.31
CA SER A 340 14.94 -10.89 3.52
C SER A 340 15.09 -9.71 4.47
N ASN A 341 16.12 -9.75 5.33
CA ASN A 341 16.45 -8.67 6.26
C ASN A 341 15.28 -8.23 7.17
N CYS A 342 14.31 -9.13 7.43
CA CYS A 342 13.19 -8.85 8.33
C CYS A 342 13.59 -9.10 9.78
N ASP A 343 13.01 -8.33 10.73
CA ASP A 343 13.19 -8.64 12.15
C ASP A 343 12.52 -10.00 12.45
N TYR A 344 11.33 -10.24 11.88
CA TYR A 344 10.64 -11.53 11.88
C TYR A 344 10.17 -11.87 10.47
N GLY A 345 10.53 -13.05 9.95
CA GLY A 345 10.07 -13.49 8.64
C GLY A 345 8.57 -13.77 8.64
N ILE A 346 8.14 -14.88 9.25
CA ILE A 346 6.72 -15.22 9.47
C ILE A 346 6.48 -15.31 10.98
N ALA A 347 5.51 -14.56 11.49
CA ALA A 347 5.17 -14.49 12.90
C ALA A 347 3.68 -14.75 13.10
N ILE A 348 3.31 -15.79 13.87
CA ILE A 348 1.92 -16.19 14.07
C ILE A 348 1.66 -16.37 15.56
N GLU A 349 0.77 -15.54 16.11
CA GLU A 349 0.25 -15.64 17.46
C GLU A 349 -1.08 -16.39 17.44
N HIS A 350 -1.25 -17.43 18.25
CA HIS A 350 -2.51 -18.19 18.37
C HIS A 350 -3.07 -18.79 17.07
N GLY A 351 -2.25 -19.08 16.08
CA GLY A 351 -2.72 -19.65 14.82
C GLY A 351 -2.93 -21.16 14.87
N GLN A 352 -3.69 -21.67 13.91
CA GLN A 352 -4.06 -23.09 13.83
C GLN A 352 -4.01 -23.62 12.41
N ASP A 353 -3.58 -24.87 12.25
CA ASP A 353 -3.62 -25.62 10.99
C ASP A 353 -2.93 -24.90 9.80
N ASN A 354 -1.97 -24.01 10.07
CA ASN A 354 -1.26 -23.25 9.05
C ASN A 354 -0.13 -24.06 8.41
N THR A 355 0.08 -23.86 7.11
CA THR A 355 1.17 -24.48 6.33
C THR A 355 2.15 -23.42 5.84
N ILE A 356 3.43 -23.57 6.18
CA ILE A 356 4.56 -22.71 5.79
C ILE A 356 5.46 -23.52 4.87
N LEU A 357 5.42 -23.23 3.55
CA LEU A 357 5.92 -24.14 2.53
C LEU A 357 6.75 -23.41 1.47
N TYR A 358 7.93 -23.95 1.12
CA TYR A 358 8.82 -23.42 0.08
C TYR A 358 9.23 -21.93 0.21
N ASN A 359 9.16 -21.34 1.39
CA ASN A 359 9.59 -19.96 1.58
C ASN A 359 11.12 -19.86 1.69
N SER A 360 11.67 -18.74 1.26
CA SER A 360 13.09 -18.40 1.41
C SER A 360 13.25 -17.29 2.45
N PHE A 361 14.02 -17.57 3.50
CA PHE A 361 14.37 -16.62 4.54
C PHE A 361 15.87 -16.31 4.42
N ASP A 362 16.23 -15.07 4.09
CA ASP A 362 17.61 -14.62 3.98
C ASP A 362 17.89 -13.48 4.97
N SER A 363 18.87 -13.69 5.84
CA SER A 363 19.36 -12.66 6.77
C SER A 363 18.27 -12.07 7.68
N CYS A 364 17.23 -12.84 8.00
CA CYS A 364 16.21 -12.45 8.99
C CYS A 364 16.76 -12.66 10.42
N GLU A 365 16.31 -11.82 11.38
CA GLU A 365 16.65 -12.06 12.78
C GLU A 365 15.97 -13.34 13.28
N VAL A 366 14.67 -13.49 13.04
CA VAL A 366 13.91 -14.72 13.30
C VAL A 366 13.21 -15.15 12.01
N GLY A 367 13.37 -16.41 11.60
CA GLY A 367 12.72 -16.95 10.40
C GLY A 367 11.22 -17.15 10.62
N VAL A 368 10.86 -18.13 11.44
CA VAL A 368 9.47 -18.42 11.83
C VAL A 368 9.32 -18.30 13.33
N LYS A 369 8.35 -17.50 13.78
CA LYS A 369 7.97 -17.35 15.19
C LYS A 369 6.53 -17.77 15.40
N LEU A 370 6.31 -18.77 16.27
CA LEU A 370 4.99 -19.27 16.65
C LEU A 370 4.83 -19.16 18.17
N TRP A 371 3.72 -18.57 18.62
CA TRP A 371 3.49 -18.48 20.07
C TRP A 371 2.02 -18.29 20.44
N GLU A 372 1.75 -18.45 21.73
CA GLU A 372 0.50 -18.04 22.34
C GLU A 372 0.73 -17.20 23.60
N ARG A 373 -0.26 -16.39 23.94
CA ARG A 373 -0.30 -15.67 25.22
C ARG A 373 -0.87 -16.57 26.30
N ALA A 374 -0.31 -16.48 27.50
CA ALA A 374 -0.75 -17.28 28.65
C ALA A 374 -2.20 -17.01 29.09
N LYS A 375 -2.73 -15.83 28.76
CA LYS A 375 -4.11 -15.42 29.05
C LYS A 375 -4.72 -14.63 27.91
N GLN A 376 -5.97 -14.98 27.56
CA GLN A 376 -6.84 -14.18 26.72
C GLN A 376 -7.72 -13.28 27.60
N PRO A 377 -8.19 -12.11 27.11
CA PRO A 377 -9.20 -11.34 27.80
C PRO A 377 -10.48 -12.18 28.01
N GLU A 378 -11.01 -12.20 29.24
CA GLU A 378 -12.17 -13.04 29.59
C GLU A 378 -13.46 -12.60 28.87
N ASP A 379 -13.54 -11.35 28.49
CA ASP A 379 -14.69 -10.72 27.82
C ASP A 379 -14.55 -10.68 26.29
N TRP A 380 -13.51 -11.30 25.74
CA TRP A 380 -13.28 -11.27 24.30
C TRP A 380 -14.15 -12.28 23.55
N GLY A 381 -15.15 -11.79 22.81
CA GLY A 381 -16.15 -12.62 22.13
C GLY A 381 -15.56 -13.68 21.20
N TYR A 382 -14.53 -13.33 20.41
CA TYR A 382 -13.84 -14.29 19.54
C TYR A 382 -13.34 -15.52 20.32
N ALA A 383 -12.61 -15.31 21.42
CA ALA A 383 -12.04 -16.40 22.23
C ALA A 383 -13.10 -17.19 23.02
N GLN A 384 -14.28 -16.63 23.24
CA GLN A 384 -15.41 -17.35 23.85
C GLN A 384 -16.09 -18.30 22.85
N GLN A 385 -16.01 -18.03 21.56
CA GLN A 385 -16.71 -18.77 20.50
C GLN A 385 -15.79 -19.70 19.70
N ARG A 386 -14.49 -19.40 19.65
CA ARG A 386 -13.49 -20.19 18.94
C ARG A 386 -12.36 -20.63 19.84
N GLU A 387 -11.86 -21.83 19.57
CA GLU A 387 -10.60 -22.26 20.14
C GLU A 387 -9.46 -21.35 19.66
N VAL A 388 -8.58 -20.95 20.56
CA VAL A 388 -7.47 -20.03 20.29
C VAL A 388 -6.10 -20.60 20.68
N GLU A 389 -5.99 -21.91 20.91
CA GLU A 389 -4.70 -22.56 21.13
C GLU A 389 -3.82 -22.46 19.87
N SER A 390 -2.54 -22.19 20.06
CA SER A 390 -1.58 -22.20 18.94
C SER A 390 -1.16 -23.65 18.65
N ARG A 391 -1.52 -24.19 17.48
CA ARG A 391 -1.29 -25.61 17.17
C ARG A 391 -1.36 -25.98 15.69
N ASP A 392 -0.91 -27.23 15.40
CA ASP A 392 -1.06 -27.91 14.11
C ASP A 392 -0.39 -27.18 12.93
N TYR A 393 0.90 -26.87 13.08
CA TYR A 393 1.68 -26.26 12.03
C TYR A 393 2.45 -27.27 11.19
N ARG A 394 2.56 -27.01 9.88
CA ARG A 394 3.45 -27.71 8.95
C ARG A 394 4.46 -26.74 8.38
N ILE A 395 5.75 -27.02 8.61
CA ILE A 395 6.88 -26.22 8.11
C ILE A 395 7.72 -27.14 7.25
N GLN A 396 7.66 -26.97 5.90
CA GLN A 396 8.20 -27.93 4.94
C GLN A 396 8.91 -27.24 3.78
N HIS A 397 9.98 -27.82 3.27
CA HIS A 397 10.70 -27.36 2.07
C HIS A 397 11.16 -25.89 2.11
N ASN A 398 11.33 -25.28 3.27
CA ASN A 398 11.76 -23.89 3.37
C ASN A 398 13.30 -23.80 3.38
N LEU A 399 13.80 -22.69 2.86
CA LEU A 399 15.23 -22.35 2.92
C LEU A 399 15.46 -21.25 3.96
N PHE A 400 16.30 -21.52 4.94
CA PHE A 400 16.78 -20.54 5.93
C PHE A 400 18.29 -20.33 5.70
N TYR A 401 18.65 -19.13 5.25
CA TYR A 401 20.03 -18.75 4.95
C TYR A 401 20.42 -17.51 5.74
N LYS A 402 21.52 -17.56 6.50
CA LYS A 402 21.98 -16.46 7.38
C LYS A 402 20.92 -15.93 8.35
N THR A 403 19.88 -16.69 8.61
CA THR A 403 18.83 -16.33 9.57
C THR A 403 19.35 -16.59 10.99
N THR A 404 19.33 -15.59 11.86
CA THR A 404 19.93 -15.69 13.19
C THR A 404 19.30 -16.83 14.00
N VAL A 405 17.96 -16.84 14.07
CA VAL A 405 17.17 -17.90 14.69
C VAL A 405 16.12 -18.40 13.68
N PRO A 406 16.37 -19.47 12.93
CA PRO A 406 15.39 -20.01 12.00
C PRO A 406 14.01 -20.28 12.61
N LEU A 407 13.96 -20.81 13.83
CA LEU A 407 12.72 -21.25 14.46
C LEU A 407 12.65 -20.76 15.91
N ALA A 408 11.59 -20.03 16.27
CA ALA A 408 11.27 -19.62 17.64
C ALA A 408 9.83 -20.07 17.97
N ILE A 409 9.65 -21.00 18.91
CA ILE A 409 8.38 -21.65 19.19
C ILE A 409 8.10 -21.57 20.69
N ALA A 410 6.97 -21.01 21.09
CA ALA A 410 6.58 -20.88 22.47
C ALA A 410 5.08 -21.20 22.67
N GLY A 411 4.75 -22.11 23.59
CA GLY A 411 3.36 -22.46 23.89
C GLY A 411 2.56 -23.02 22.70
N THR A 412 3.23 -23.53 21.67
CA THR A 412 2.58 -23.98 20.42
C THR A 412 2.68 -25.50 20.31
N ASP A 413 1.56 -26.16 20.13
CA ASP A 413 1.48 -27.63 20.10
C ASP A 413 1.48 -28.21 18.68
N ARG A 414 1.88 -29.48 18.52
CA ARG A 414 1.86 -30.23 17.25
C ARG A 414 2.47 -29.49 16.07
N VAL A 415 3.75 -29.14 16.20
CA VAL A 415 4.52 -28.50 15.12
C VAL A 415 5.34 -29.53 14.37
N ALA A 416 5.07 -29.74 13.09
CA ALA A 416 5.81 -30.63 12.21
C ALA A 416 6.79 -29.82 11.34
N ILE A 417 8.08 -29.95 11.63
CA ILE A 417 9.20 -29.37 10.88
C ILE A 417 9.87 -30.52 10.14
N ASN A 418 9.44 -30.78 8.92
CA ASN A 418 9.87 -31.97 8.19
C ASN A 418 9.97 -31.73 6.69
N ASP A 419 10.33 -32.78 5.94
CA ASP A 419 10.35 -32.81 4.50
C ASP A 419 11.18 -31.69 3.87
N ASP A 420 12.53 -31.81 4.06
CA ASP A 420 13.59 -31.09 3.37
C ASP A 420 13.64 -29.56 3.62
N ASN A 421 13.32 -29.07 4.85
CA ASN A 421 13.76 -27.72 5.18
C ASN A 421 15.30 -27.67 5.20
N GLN A 422 15.86 -26.56 4.75
CA GLN A 422 17.29 -26.36 4.63
C GLN A 422 17.72 -25.19 5.51
N PHE A 423 18.65 -25.45 6.42
CA PHE A 423 19.12 -24.47 7.40
C PHE A 423 20.62 -24.26 7.22
N TYR A 424 21.04 -23.04 6.84
CA TYR A 424 22.45 -22.69 6.59
C TYR A 424 22.84 -21.41 7.31
N ALA A 425 24.04 -21.40 7.89
CA ALA A 425 24.68 -20.23 8.46
C ALA A 425 23.81 -19.49 9.51
N PHE A 426 23.19 -20.25 10.42
CA PHE A 426 22.39 -19.73 11.52
C PHE A 426 23.22 -19.64 12.82
N GLN A 427 22.73 -18.87 13.82
CA GLN A 427 23.34 -18.85 15.15
C GLN A 427 22.75 -19.95 16.04
N THR A 428 21.42 -19.99 16.16
CA THR A 428 20.70 -21.00 16.95
C THR A 428 19.50 -21.50 16.16
N LEU A 429 19.46 -22.79 15.82
CA LEU A 429 18.44 -23.39 14.96
C LEU A 429 17.03 -23.25 15.52
N LEU A 430 16.86 -23.64 16.79
CA LEU A 430 15.56 -23.62 17.47
C LEU A 430 15.71 -22.99 18.86
N LYS A 431 14.82 -22.06 19.17
CA LYS A 431 14.52 -21.60 20.52
C LYS A 431 13.08 -22.04 20.85
N ALA A 432 12.92 -22.88 21.85
CA ALA A 432 11.62 -23.35 22.31
C ALA A 432 11.42 -22.93 23.78
N GLU A 433 10.42 -22.11 24.02
CA GLU A 433 9.97 -21.78 25.37
C GLU A 433 8.80 -22.69 25.74
N GLN A 434 8.94 -23.44 26.84
CA GLN A 434 8.07 -24.49 27.33
C GLN A 434 8.25 -25.85 26.61
N PRO A 435 8.17 -26.96 27.34
CA PRO A 435 8.30 -28.28 26.74
C PRO A 435 7.15 -28.51 25.76
N ASN A 436 7.49 -28.66 24.51
CA ASN A 436 6.56 -29.03 23.45
C ASN A 436 6.79 -30.53 23.13
N ASP A 437 6.04 -31.39 23.79
CA ASP A 437 6.19 -32.86 23.68
C ASP A 437 5.80 -33.40 22.29
N ARG A 438 5.17 -32.57 21.46
CA ARG A 438 4.67 -32.91 20.11
C ARG A 438 5.31 -32.11 18.97
N LEU A 439 6.52 -31.58 19.21
CA LEU A 439 7.34 -31.01 18.16
C LEU A 439 8.09 -32.15 17.43
N VAL A 440 7.99 -32.16 16.10
CA VAL A 440 8.70 -33.12 15.23
C VAL A 440 9.66 -32.34 14.36
N LEU A 441 10.96 -32.72 14.37
CA LEU A 441 12.01 -32.14 13.51
C LEU A 441 12.79 -33.29 12.87
N VAL A 442 12.38 -33.68 11.65
CA VAL A 442 12.92 -34.84 10.95
C VAL A 442 13.07 -34.60 9.45
N LYS A 443 14.04 -35.28 8.82
CA LYS A 443 14.28 -35.21 7.38
C LYS A 443 14.56 -33.80 6.85
N ASN A 444 15.21 -32.96 7.66
CA ASN A 444 15.67 -31.64 7.25
C ASN A 444 17.18 -31.66 7.00
N ARG A 445 17.70 -30.71 6.25
CA ARG A 445 19.13 -30.52 6.06
C ARG A 445 19.65 -29.43 6.99
N ILE A 446 20.54 -29.79 7.91
CA ILE A 446 21.03 -28.88 8.94
C ILE A 446 22.53 -28.64 8.74
N GLY A 447 22.90 -27.40 8.46
CA GLY A 447 24.26 -26.92 8.31
C GLY A 447 24.93 -26.53 9.63
N GLU A 448 25.92 -25.66 9.56
CA GLU A 448 26.69 -25.22 10.72
C GLU A 448 25.93 -24.18 11.55
N GLY A 449 25.95 -24.37 12.88
CA GLY A 449 25.35 -23.48 13.87
C GLY A 449 25.04 -24.24 15.16
N SER A 450 24.60 -23.52 16.19
CA SER A 450 24.10 -24.12 17.43
C SER A 450 22.73 -24.75 17.20
N LEU A 451 22.51 -25.98 17.59
CA LEU A 451 21.19 -26.62 17.50
C LEU A 451 20.17 -26.01 18.49
N GLY A 452 20.65 -25.42 19.61
CA GLY A 452 19.75 -24.94 20.66
C GLY A 452 18.84 -26.06 21.16
N ASP A 453 17.55 -25.78 21.27
CA ASP A 453 16.54 -26.74 21.74
C ASP A 453 16.21 -27.84 20.70
N ALA A 454 16.78 -27.77 19.48
CA ALA A 454 16.69 -28.83 18.47
C ALA A 454 17.63 -30.03 18.75
N ALA A 455 18.57 -29.93 19.68
CA ALA A 455 19.57 -30.96 19.94
C ALA A 455 19.00 -32.38 20.14
N PRO A 456 17.85 -32.58 20.83
CA PRO A 456 17.24 -33.92 20.98
C PRO A 456 16.78 -34.56 19.66
N PHE A 457 16.47 -33.75 18.66
CA PHE A 457 15.91 -34.15 17.34
C PHE A 457 16.97 -34.27 16.23
N ALA A 458 18.24 -33.95 16.50
CA ALA A 458 19.29 -33.82 15.48
C ALA A 458 19.57 -35.13 14.73
N ARG A 459 19.38 -36.29 15.32
CA ARG A 459 19.77 -37.60 14.79
C ARG A 459 19.04 -37.99 13.51
N ASP A 460 17.85 -37.49 13.29
CA ASP A 460 16.99 -37.81 12.15
C ASP A 460 17.10 -36.80 11.00
N ASN A 461 18.14 -35.94 11.05
CA ASN A 461 18.36 -34.89 10.05
C ASN A 461 19.77 -35.03 9.44
N PRO A 462 19.88 -35.18 8.10
CA PRO A 462 21.20 -35.23 7.45
C PRO A 462 21.90 -33.87 7.50
N PRO A 463 23.25 -33.86 7.48
CA PRO A 463 23.99 -32.61 7.36
C PRO A 463 23.72 -31.94 6.01
N ALA A 464 23.61 -30.62 6.02
CA ALA A 464 23.49 -29.83 4.79
C ALA A 464 24.89 -29.49 4.24
N THR A 465 25.06 -29.65 2.94
CA THR A 465 26.14 -29.02 2.20
C THR A 465 25.60 -27.70 1.64
N LEU A 466 26.35 -26.60 1.81
CA LEU A 466 25.94 -25.27 1.31
C LEU A 466 25.51 -25.34 -0.15
N PRO A 467 24.26 -25.01 -0.50
CA PRO A 467 23.87 -24.86 -1.89
C PRO A 467 24.50 -23.59 -2.48
N ALA A 468 24.59 -23.55 -3.80
CA ALA A 468 24.83 -22.27 -4.47
C ALA A 468 23.70 -21.27 -4.11
N PRO A 469 24.00 -19.97 -3.96
CA PRO A 469 23.02 -18.97 -3.50
C PRO A 469 21.71 -18.85 -4.32
N ASN A 470 21.59 -19.56 -5.43
CA ASN A 470 20.44 -19.52 -6.34
C ASN A 470 19.50 -20.73 -6.24
N ASP A 471 19.82 -21.75 -5.44
CA ASP A 471 19.06 -23.02 -5.46
C ASP A 471 17.66 -22.92 -4.82
N GLY A 472 17.41 -21.92 -3.98
CA GLY A 472 16.07 -21.68 -3.42
C GLY A 472 15.01 -21.28 -4.46
N ARG A 473 15.41 -20.67 -5.59
CA ARG A 473 14.49 -20.31 -6.67
C ARG A 473 14.03 -21.51 -7.50
N ASP A 474 14.81 -22.58 -7.55
CA ASP A 474 14.46 -23.79 -8.29
C ASP A 474 13.51 -24.70 -7.49
N LEU A 475 13.52 -24.62 -6.16
CA LEU A 475 12.55 -25.29 -5.30
C LEU A 475 11.12 -24.76 -5.54
N VAL A 476 10.97 -23.47 -5.74
CA VAL A 476 9.68 -22.82 -6.02
C VAL A 476 9.06 -23.30 -7.34
N LYS A 477 9.88 -23.58 -8.36
CA LYS A 477 9.39 -24.07 -9.66
C LYS A 477 8.85 -25.51 -9.63
N ALA A 478 9.12 -26.25 -8.57
CA ALA A 478 8.73 -27.64 -8.40
C ALA A 478 7.46 -27.82 -7.54
N MET A 479 6.78 -26.74 -7.16
CA MET A 479 5.56 -26.83 -6.33
C MET A 479 4.38 -27.45 -7.09
N PRO A 480 3.82 -28.56 -6.59
CA PRO A 480 2.62 -29.15 -7.20
C PRO A 480 1.40 -28.21 -7.15
N GLU A 481 1.36 -27.32 -6.16
CA GLU A 481 0.25 -26.39 -5.93
C GLU A 481 0.32 -25.08 -6.74
N GLN A 482 1.37 -24.84 -7.52
CA GLN A 482 1.46 -23.66 -8.40
C GLN A 482 0.38 -23.62 -9.49
N ALA A 483 -0.05 -24.78 -9.97
CA ALA A 483 -1.04 -24.86 -11.05
C ALA A 483 -2.35 -24.11 -10.76
N PRO A 484 -2.93 -24.11 -9.53
CA PRO A 484 -4.08 -23.28 -9.22
C PRO A 484 -3.81 -21.79 -9.28
N LEU A 485 -2.57 -21.35 -9.00
CA LEU A 485 -2.19 -19.93 -8.96
C LEU A 485 -1.90 -19.39 -10.37
N GLU A 486 -1.50 -20.23 -11.33
CA GLU A 486 -1.24 -19.82 -12.72
C GLU A 486 -2.44 -19.13 -13.37
N LYS A 487 -3.67 -19.56 -13.05
CA LYS A 487 -4.89 -18.91 -13.56
C LYS A 487 -5.06 -17.46 -13.14
N TYR A 488 -4.33 -17.02 -12.08
CA TYR A 488 -4.36 -15.65 -11.58
C TYR A 488 -3.18 -14.83 -12.08
N ARG A 489 -2.23 -15.43 -12.83
CA ARG A 489 -1.19 -14.66 -13.51
C ARG A 489 -1.88 -13.88 -14.63
N PRO A 490 -2.10 -12.57 -14.47
CA PRO A 490 -2.67 -11.78 -15.54
C PRO A 490 -1.67 -11.72 -16.69
N GLU A 491 -2.16 -11.65 -17.90
CA GLU A 491 -1.31 -11.17 -19.00
C GLU A 491 -0.71 -9.83 -18.60
N PRO A 492 0.57 -9.57 -18.93
CA PRO A 492 1.20 -8.31 -18.61
C PRO A 492 0.31 -7.18 -19.13
N LEU A 493 -0.32 -6.44 -18.22
CA LEU A 493 -1.06 -5.25 -18.60
C LEU A 493 0.00 -4.26 -19.10
N SER A 494 -0.07 -3.94 -20.36
CA SER A 494 1.01 -3.38 -21.19
C SER A 494 1.48 -1.97 -20.81
N ASP A 495 0.80 -1.31 -19.89
CA ASP A 495 1.16 0.04 -19.50
C ASP A 495 2.15 -0.02 -18.35
N GLY A 496 3.42 -0.20 -18.72
CA GLY A 496 4.52 -0.34 -17.79
C GLY A 496 4.44 0.64 -16.63
N MET A 497 4.32 0.10 -15.44
CA MET A 497 4.50 0.89 -14.23
C MET A 497 5.98 1.22 -14.12
N ASP A 498 6.38 2.37 -14.67
CA ASP A 498 7.73 2.88 -14.50
C ASP A 498 8.05 2.99 -13.02
N ALA A 499 9.16 2.37 -12.63
CA ALA A 499 9.60 2.38 -11.25
C ALA A 499 9.91 3.82 -10.81
N LEU A 500 9.01 4.44 -10.05
CA LEU A 500 9.26 5.68 -9.30
C LEU A 500 10.02 5.36 -8.00
N LEU A 501 10.78 4.27 -7.96
CA LEU A 501 11.64 4.02 -6.81
C LEU A 501 12.69 5.14 -6.76
N PRO A 502 12.90 5.73 -5.58
CA PRO A 502 14.04 6.60 -5.38
C PRO A 502 15.31 5.87 -5.78
N GLU A 503 16.36 6.61 -6.10
CA GLU A 503 17.68 6.05 -6.40
C GLU A 503 18.03 4.94 -5.39
N ALA A 504 18.74 3.90 -5.84
CA ALA A 504 18.97 2.69 -5.05
C ALA A 504 19.51 2.94 -3.63
N HIS A 505 20.24 4.04 -3.41
CA HIS A 505 20.78 4.43 -2.10
C HIS A 505 19.75 5.09 -1.16
N LEU A 506 18.55 5.40 -1.65
CA LEU A 506 17.42 5.93 -0.87
C LEU A 506 16.36 4.86 -0.56
N ARG A 507 16.70 3.59 -0.72
CA ARG A 507 15.83 2.47 -0.38
C ARG A 507 15.92 2.15 1.11
N GLY A 508 14.85 1.56 1.63
CA GLY A 508 14.77 1.07 2.99
C GLY A 508 13.99 1.98 3.94
N ARG A 509 13.59 1.41 5.06
CA ARG A 509 12.75 2.06 6.11
C ARG A 509 13.32 3.40 6.60
N LYS A 510 14.64 3.52 6.67
CA LYS A 510 15.32 4.75 7.14
C LYS A 510 15.07 5.99 6.27
N TYR A 511 14.58 5.80 5.06
CA TYR A 511 14.25 6.88 4.11
C TYR A 511 12.75 7.19 4.05
N ILE A 512 11.92 6.49 4.81
CA ILE A 512 10.54 6.89 5.02
C ILE A 512 10.56 8.10 5.93
N LEU A 513 10.36 9.28 5.35
CA LEU A 513 10.29 10.54 6.07
C LEU A 513 8.84 11.02 6.04
N VAL A 514 8.25 11.21 7.22
CA VAL A 514 6.86 11.63 7.36
C VAL A 514 6.82 13.01 7.97
N THR A 515 6.43 14.00 7.16
CA THR A 515 6.25 15.39 7.61
C THR A 515 4.87 15.56 8.26
N GLU A 516 4.59 16.73 8.78
CA GLU A 516 3.25 17.06 9.30
C GLU A 516 2.12 16.87 8.28
N TRP A 517 2.45 16.78 6.99
CA TRP A 517 1.51 16.59 5.88
C TRP A 517 1.61 15.20 5.24
N GLY A 518 2.29 14.24 5.85
CA GLY A 518 2.43 12.90 5.32
C GLY A 518 3.80 12.61 4.70
N PRO A 519 3.91 11.54 3.90
CA PRO A 519 5.19 11.07 3.39
C PRO A 519 5.85 12.06 2.43
N TYR A 520 7.16 12.16 2.54
CA TYR A 520 8.00 12.93 1.64
C TYR A 520 8.17 12.22 0.30
N ASP A 521 7.90 12.94 -0.79
CA ASP A 521 7.83 12.41 -2.15
C ASP A 521 9.09 12.64 -3.02
N PHE A 522 10.17 13.13 -2.44
CA PHE A 522 11.46 13.43 -3.09
C PHE A 522 11.40 14.48 -4.23
N ARG A 523 10.28 15.18 -4.42
CA ARG A 523 10.08 16.18 -5.49
C ARG A 523 10.42 17.61 -5.07
N ARG A 524 10.75 17.83 -3.80
CA ARG A 524 11.12 19.11 -3.20
C ARG A 524 12.33 18.96 -2.30
N PRO A 525 13.09 20.01 -2.06
CA PRO A 525 14.15 19.95 -1.05
C PRO A 525 13.56 19.84 0.37
N VAL A 526 14.22 19.08 1.24
CA VAL A 526 13.89 18.93 2.65
C VAL A 526 15.14 18.85 3.50
N VAL A 527 15.05 19.38 4.73
CA VAL A 527 16.03 19.19 5.81
C VAL A 527 15.41 18.30 6.87
N TRP A 528 16.07 17.19 7.19
CA TRP A 528 15.59 16.23 8.15
C TRP A 528 16.61 15.99 9.25
N LYS A 529 16.26 16.27 10.52
CA LYS A 529 17.14 15.97 11.65
C LYS A 529 17.26 14.46 11.84
N ARG A 530 18.49 13.95 11.81
CA ARG A 530 18.78 12.51 11.96
C ARG A 530 19.20 12.12 13.35
N ALA A 531 20.04 12.94 13.96
CA ALA A 531 20.59 12.68 15.28
C ALA A 531 20.97 14.00 15.96
N ALA A 532 21.02 13.98 17.28
CA ALA A 532 21.56 15.04 18.10
C ALA A 532 22.25 14.43 19.31
N ASP A 533 23.37 15.01 19.69
CA ASP A 533 24.06 14.81 20.98
C ASP A 533 24.22 16.17 21.69
N GLU A 534 24.99 16.21 22.77
CA GLU A 534 25.18 17.43 23.54
C GLU A 534 25.94 18.53 22.78
N GLU A 535 26.72 18.18 21.76
CA GLU A 535 27.58 19.12 21.02
C GLU A 535 27.13 19.36 19.59
N THR A 536 26.43 18.39 18.97
CA THR A 536 26.15 18.42 17.53
C THR A 536 24.76 17.96 17.18
N MET A 537 24.23 18.51 16.07
CA MET A 537 23.06 17.98 15.36
C MET A 537 23.45 17.58 13.94
N THR A 538 22.96 16.44 13.48
CA THR A 538 23.20 15.92 12.13
C THR A 538 21.90 15.95 11.35
N PHE A 539 21.96 16.52 10.15
CA PHE A 539 20.84 16.69 9.26
C PHE A 539 21.08 15.97 7.93
N LEU A 540 20.05 15.31 7.43
CA LEU A 540 19.98 14.77 6.08
C LEU A 540 19.27 15.79 5.19
N LEU A 541 19.89 16.18 4.08
CA LEU A 541 19.29 17.01 3.05
C LEU A 541 18.97 16.14 1.86
N LEU A 542 17.73 16.18 1.42
CA LEU A 542 17.21 15.45 0.25
C LEU A 542 16.51 16.41 -0.71
N GLY A 543 16.43 16.03 -1.98
CA GLY A 543 15.75 16.83 -3.01
C GLY A 543 16.05 16.36 -4.43
N PRO A 544 15.45 17.03 -5.44
CA PRO A 544 15.76 16.82 -6.84
C PRO A 544 17.21 17.16 -7.20
N GLN A 545 17.66 16.79 -8.37
CA GLN A 545 19.01 17.14 -8.85
C GLN A 545 19.22 18.67 -8.88
N GLY A 546 20.32 19.13 -8.26
CA GLY A 546 20.70 20.52 -8.20
C GLY A 546 21.63 20.84 -7.04
N ASN A 547 21.89 22.14 -6.88
CA ASN A 547 22.78 22.64 -5.85
C ASN A 547 21.98 23.29 -4.73
N TRP A 548 22.43 23.05 -3.50
CA TRP A 548 21.92 23.75 -2.33
C TRP A 548 23.03 24.56 -1.67
N ARG A 549 22.63 25.62 -0.96
CA ARG A 549 23.52 26.45 -0.12
C ARG A 549 22.84 26.81 1.19
N LEU A 550 23.59 26.84 2.25
CA LEU A 550 23.18 27.40 3.54
C LEU A 550 23.10 28.94 3.41
N THR A 551 21.96 29.52 3.74
CA THR A 551 21.70 30.95 3.66
C THR A 551 21.58 31.62 5.02
N GLY A 552 21.24 30.83 6.08
CA GLY A 552 21.13 31.28 7.45
C GLY A 552 21.17 30.14 8.44
N GLY A 553 21.38 30.48 9.70
CA GLY A 553 21.31 29.53 10.81
C GLY A 553 21.32 30.27 12.14
N GLU A 554 20.58 29.73 13.11
CA GLU A 554 20.47 30.23 14.48
C GLU A 554 20.77 29.10 15.45
N GLY A 555 21.43 29.41 16.57
CA GLY A 555 21.73 28.41 17.60
C GLY A 555 22.91 27.49 17.30
N PHE A 556 23.70 27.78 16.26
CA PHE A 556 24.85 26.97 15.90
C PHE A 556 26.12 27.80 15.73
N THR A 557 27.21 27.35 16.35
CA THR A 557 28.54 27.98 16.22
C THR A 557 29.22 27.64 14.89
N ARG A 558 28.88 26.50 14.29
CA ARG A 558 29.43 26.03 13.02
C ARG A 558 28.48 25.09 12.31
N VAL A 559 28.34 25.24 11.00
CA VAL A 559 27.57 24.33 10.11
C VAL A 559 28.47 23.88 8.95
N THR A 560 28.53 22.59 8.67
CA THR A 560 29.41 22.01 7.65
C THR A 560 28.78 20.77 6.99
N PRO A 561 28.80 20.62 5.65
CA PRO A 561 29.19 21.63 4.66
C PRO A 561 28.16 22.76 4.53
N LYS A 562 28.51 23.86 3.86
CA LYS A 562 27.61 25.00 3.59
C LYS A 562 26.99 24.99 2.20
N THR A 563 27.49 24.14 1.31
CA THR A 563 27.00 23.97 -0.07
C THR A 563 27.16 22.52 -0.49
N GLY A 564 26.37 22.08 -1.45
CA GLY A 564 26.47 20.72 -2.01
C GLY A 564 25.35 20.38 -2.97
N THR A 565 25.23 19.07 -3.25
CA THR A 565 24.14 18.46 -4.03
C THR A 565 23.42 17.46 -3.14
N PHE A 566 22.22 17.03 -3.49
CA PHE A 566 21.49 15.98 -2.79
C PHE A 566 21.89 14.57 -3.26
N PRO A 567 21.82 13.54 -2.38
CA PRO A 567 21.64 13.66 -0.92
C PRO A 567 22.90 14.16 -0.22
N ALA A 568 22.73 14.84 0.91
CA ALA A 568 23.86 15.35 1.70
C ALA A 568 23.62 15.20 3.19
N THR A 569 24.70 15.07 3.94
CA THR A 569 24.68 15.16 5.39
C THR A 569 25.33 16.48 5.83
N VAL A 570 24.65 17.22 6.67
CA VAL A 570 25.11 18.47 7.27
C VAL A 570 25.22 18.28 8.77
N THR A 571 26.38 18.65 9.35
CA THR A 571 26.59 18.64 10.80
C THR A 571 26.65 20.08 11.30
N ALA A 572 25.87 20.38 12.33
CA ALA A 572 25.81 21.69 12.98
C ALA A 572 26.25 21.56 14.43
N ARG A 573 27.25 22.33 14.83
CA ARG A 573 27.74 22.39 16.22
C ARG A 573 26.86 23.32 17.03
N ILE A 574 26.30 22.81 18.11
CA ILE A 574 25.38 23.51 19.00
C ILE A 574 26.10 24.69 19.68
N ASP A 575 25.44 25.83 19.78
CA ASP A 575 25.84 26.93 20.65
C ASP A 575 25.22 26.64 22.03
N PRO A 576 26.03 26.42 23.07
CA PRO A 576 25.52 26.07 24.39
C PRO A 576 24.65 27.16 25.03
N ASP A 577 24.74 28.41 24.57
CA ASP A 577 23.96 29.55 25.07
C ASP A 577 22.65 29.77 24.27
N ALA A 578 22.40 28.98 23.23
CA ALA A 578 21.23 29.15 22.38
C ALA A 578 19.95 28.57 23.02
N THR A 579 18.84 29.28 22.83
CA THR A 579 17.49 28.85 23.25
C THR A 579 16.61 28.36 22.13
N GLY A 580 17.07 28.45 20.87
CA GLY A 580 16.38 27.99 19.68
C GLY A 580 17.35 27.66 18.56
N TYR A 581 16.92 26.84 17.63
CA TYR A 581 17.76 26.35 16.56
C TYR A 581 17.04 26.44 15.21
N ALA A 582 17.75 26.93 14.20
CA ALA A 582 17.24 27.03 12.87
C ALA A 582 18.33 26.85 11.80
N LEU A 583 17.98 26.29 10.66
CA LEU A 583 18.82 26.26 9.47
C LEU A 583 17.99 26.65 8.26
N ASP A 584 18.50 27.60 7.48
CA ASP A 584 17.88 28.07 6.25
C ASP A 584 18.78 27.75 5.06
N PHE A 585 18.18 27.23 4.03
CA PHE A 585 18.86 26.83 2.81
C PHE A 585 18.13 27.37 1.58
N GLU A 586 18.86 27.50 0.50
CA GLU A 586 18.31 27.75 -0.83
C GLU A 586 18.75 26.64 -1.78
N PHE A 587 17.85 26.19 -2.61
CA PHE A 587 18.07 25.20 -3.67
C PHE A 587 17.87 25.83 -5.04
N VAL A 588 18.74 25.47 -6.00
CA VAL A 588 18.61 25.81 -7.41
C VAL A 588 18.98 24.57 -8.24
N GLY A 589 18.07 24.11 -9.08
CA GLY A 589 18.28 22.87 -9.85
C GLY A 589 17.10 22.52 -10.75
N GLU A 590 16.75 21.24 -10.78
CA GLU A 590 15.59 20.72 -11.49
C GLU A 590 14.29 21.33 -11.00
N ALA A 591 13.21 21.07 -11.73
CA ALA A 591 11.87 21.50 -11.36
C ALA A 591 11.45 20.88 -10.00
N VAL A 592 10.74 21.67 -9.20
CA VAL A 592 10.25 21.27 -7.88
C VAL A 592 8.74 21.18 -7.91
N THR A 593 8.19 20.13 -7.30
CA THR A 593 6.77 20.09 -6.96
C THR A 593 6.66 20.25 -5.44
N THR A 594 5.98 21.30 -5.01
CA THR A 594 5.77 21.56 -3.59
C THR A 594 4.88 20.48 -2.96
N GLU A 595 4.87 20.41 -1.65
CA GLU A 595 4.04 19.50 -0.84
C GLU A 595 2.53 19.57 -1.15
N PHE A 596 2.06 20.70 -1.72
CA PHE A 596 0.67 20.92 -2.11
C PHE A 596 0.45 20.90 -3.64
N GLY A 597 1.42 20.34 -4.38
CA GLY A 597 1.28 20.14 -5.83
C GLY A 597 1.51 21.36 -6.71
N LYS A 598 2.13 22.43 -6.20
CA LYS A 598 2.53 23.59 -7.00
C LYS A 598 3.85 23.28 -7.71
N HIS A 599 3.86 23.42 -9.03
CA HIS A 599 5.05 23.23 -9.84
C HIS A 599 5.88 24.51 -9.95
N LEU A 600 7.16 24.41 -9.64
CA LEU A 600 8.15 25.45 -9.84
C LEU A 600 9.11 25.01 -10.95
N LYS A 601 9.38 25.89 -11.89
CA LYS A 601 10.23 25.58 -13.05
C LYS A 601 11.68 25.34 -12.65
N ARG A 602 12.40 24.58 -13.47
CA ARG A 602 13.85 24.42 -13.38
C ARG A 602 14.54 25.77 -13.25
N GLY A 603 15.53 25.86 -12.34
CA GLY A 603 16.29 27.09 -12.07
C GLY A 603 15.58 28.09 -11.16
N ALA A 604 14.34 27.85 -10.75
CA ALA A 604 13.72 28.68 -9.71
C ALA A 604 14.44 28.46 -8.37
N GLY A 605 14.76 29.55 -7.66
CA GLY A 605 15.26 29.47 -6.30
C GLY A 605 14.16 28.99 -5.34
N VAL A 606 14.45 27.95 -4.56
CA VAL A 606 13.51 27.39 -3.58
C VAL A 606 14.14 27.43 -2.19
N SER A 607 13.54 28.19 -1.28
CA SER A 607 13.94 28.21 0.11
C SER A 607 13.34 27.02 0.84
N PHE A 608 14.15 26.37 1.69
CA PHE A 608 13.71 25.30 2.56
C PHE A 608 14.46 25.41 3.90
N HIS A 609 13.84 24.97 4.97
CA HIS A 609 14.35 25.24 6.29
C HIS A 609 14.02 24.12 7.27
N TRP A 610 14.75 24.11 8.38
CA TRP A 610 14.45 23.34 9.58
C TRP A 610 14.38 24.29 10.78
N ARG A 611 13.45 24.07 11.67
CA ARG A 611 13.24 24.79 12.92
C ARG A 611 12.98 23.80 14.04
N ASN A 612 13.51 24.09 15.24
CA ASN A 612 13.20 23.32 16.45
C ASN A 612 12.11 24.03 17.24
#